data_c94d8abb2708c2c63ec40fedfdb0cbef
#
_entry.id   c94d8abb2708c2c63ec40fedfdb0cbef
#
_cell.length_a   1.000
_cell.length_b   1.000
_cell.length_c   1.000
_cell.angle_alpha   90.00
_cell.angle_beta   90.00
_cell.angle_gamma   90.00
#
_symmetry.space_group_name_H-M   'P 1'
#
loop_
_entity.id
_entity.type
_entity.pdbx_description
1 polymer ?
#
loop_
_entity_poly.entity_id
_entity_poly.type
_entity_poly.pdbx_seq_one_letter_code
_entity_poly.pdbx_strand_id
1 'polypeptide(L)'
;KGRKLEIPCTDMRPTLDRTKETLFNILQTEVPDAAVLDLFAGSGSLGLEAYSRGAKRIVFADIDRRATETIKRNCNKVGCDAPVLTAPFETAAAQLGEKFDLVFIDPPYKQNLYYRALKALVDSDRLNDGAIAVCEHSPEDKLPDKVGGLSKYREKKMGKCQFSFYRFESGLCDEGLKKEISDREEKEE
;
A
#
# COMPACT_ATOMS: atom_id res chain seq x y z
N LYS A 1 0.85 22.34 1.20
CA LYS A 1 -0.38 22.43 0.39
C LYS A 1 -0.08 23.20 -0.92
N GLY A 2 -0.47 22.69 -2.11
CA GLY A 2 -0.38 23.41 -3.39
C GLY A 2 0.95 23.32 -4.16
N ARG A 3 1.94 22.54 -3.76
CA ARG A 3 3.16 22.33 -4.55
C ARG A 3 2.92 21.33 -5.66
N LYS A 4 3.28 21.67 -6.91
CA LYS A 4 3.19 20.76 -8.06
C LYS A 4 4.32 19.74 -7.99
N LEU A 5 3.98 18.46 -7.93
CA LEU A 5 4.93 17.34 -8.04
C LEU A 5 5.31 17.08 -9.50
N GLU A 6 6.50 16.55 -9.74
CA GLU A 6 6.85 16.02 -11.06
C GLU A 6 6.13 14.69 -11.25
N ILE A 7 5.51 14.53 -12.41
CA ILE A 7 4.86 13.28 -12.82
C ILE A 7 5.66 12.77 -14.03
N PRO A 8 6.10 11.50 -14.04
CA PRO A 8 6.69 10.91 -15.23
C PRO A 8 5.63 10.83 -16.31
N CYS A 9 5.74 11.72 -17.28
CA CYS A 9 4.97 11.80 -18.53
C CYS A 9 3.49 11.39 -18.46
N THR A 10 2.62 12.38 -18.78
CA THR A 10 1.20 12.34 -19.14
C THR A 10 0.15 12.38 -18.03
N ASP A 11 -0.75 13.32 -18.24
CA ASP A 11 -2.11 13.51 -17.71
C ASP A 11 -2.29 13.82 -16.22
N MET A 12 -2.03 15.08 -15.88
CA MET A 12 -2.74 15.70 -14.75
C MET A 12 -4.24 15.81 -15.10
N ARG A 13 -5.03 14.84 -14.65
CA ARG A 13 -6.49 14.90 -14.75
C ARG A 13 -7.05 15.42 -13.43
N PRO A 14 -7.95 16.42 -13.45
CA PRO A 14 -8.67 16.91 -12.27
C PRO A 14 -9.38 15.77 -11.49
N THR A 15 -9.68 14.68 -12.18
CA THR A 15 -10.29 13.47 -11.60
C THR A 15 -9.37 12.77 -10.60
N LEU A 16 -8.03 12.73 -10.85
CA LEU A 16 -7.05 12.08 -9.96
C LEU A 16 -6.91 12.85 -8.64
N ASP A 17 -6.94 14.18 -8.69
CA ASP A 17 -6.84 15.01 -7.47
C ASP A 17 -8.06 14.81 -6.57
N ARG A 18 -9.27 14.76 -7.13
CA ARG A 18 -10.51 14.50 -6.37
C ARG A 18 -10.54 13.08 -5.77
N THR A 19 -10.06 12.10 -6.51
CA THR A 19 -9.98 10.71 -6.04
C THR A 19 -9.02 10.61 -4.86
N LYS A 20 -7.84 11.22 -4.97
CA LYS A 20 -6.86 11.28 -3.90
C LYS A 20 -7.39 12.04 -2.67
N GLU A 21 -8.04 13.18 -2.86
CA GLU A 21 -8.67 13.92 -1.77
C GLU A 21 -9.73 13.07 -1.05
N THR A 22 -10.58 12.38 -1.79
CA THR A 22 -11.60 11.49 -1.21
C THR A 22 -10.97 10.33 -0.44
N LEU A 23 -9.91 9.71 -0.97
CA LEU A 23 -9.15 8.66 -0.29
C LEU A 23 -8.63 9.16 1.06
N PHE A 24 -7.94 10.30 1.06
CA PHE A 24 -7.36 10.84 2.29
C PHE A 24 -8.39 11.43 3.25
N ASN A 25 -9.59 11.78 2.82
CA ASN A 25 -10.70 12.10 3.72
C ASN A 25 -11.21 10.85 4.44
N ILE A 26 -11.15 9.67 3.79
CA ILE A 26 -11.45 8.39 4.45
C ILE A 26 -10.38 8.05 5.49
N LEU A 27 -9.12 8.33 5.18
CA LEU A 27 -7.97 7.99 6.01
C LEU A 27 -7.56 9.13 6.97
N GLN A 28 -8.43 10.12 7.19
CA GLN A 28 -8.09 11.35 7.92
C GLN A 28 -7.60 11.10 9.36
N THR A 29 -8.06 10.04 10.01
CA THR A 29 -7.68 9.64 11.37
C THR A 29 -6.52 8.64 11.40
N GLU A 30 -6.22 8.00 10.28
CA GLU A 30 -5.23 6.92 10.17
C GLU A 30 -3.85 7.42 9.70
N VAL A 31 -3.81 8.59 9.05
CA VAL A 31 -2.57 9.14 8.49
C VAL A 31 -1.71 9.90 9.52
N PRO A 32 -2.26 10.73 10.44
CA PRO A 32 -1.42 11.44 11.40
C PRO A 32 -0.60 10.47 12.24
N ASP A 33 0.70 10.76 12.39
CA ASP A 33 1.68 9.98 13.15
C ASP A 33 1.94 8.54 12.63
N ALA A 34 1.33 8.14 11.51
CA ALA A 34 1.51 6.82 10.91
C ALA A 34 2.88 6.63 10.27
N ALA A 35 3.41 5.41 10.36
CA ALA A 35 4.44 4.89 9.47
C ALA A 35 3.79 4.37 8.19
N VAL A 36 4.14 4.95 7.04
CA VAL A 36 3.49 4.71 5.75
C VAL A 36 4.45 4.06 4.76
N LEU A 37 4.00 3.04 4.06
CA LEU A 37 4.69 2.44 2.92
C LEU A 37 3.88 2.68 1.64
N ASP A 38 4.53 3.28 0.64
CA ASP A 38 4.01 3.41 -0.73
C ASP A 38 4.74 2.37 -1.60
N LEU A 39 4.07 1.22 -1.85
CA LEU A 39 4.74 0.00 -2.33
C LEU A 39 4.91 -0.05 -3.86
N PHE A 40 4.08 0.68 -4.61
CA PHE A 40 4.16 0.86 -6.06
C PHE A 40 4.14 2.37 -6.34
N ALA A 41 5.13 3.06 -5.83
CA ALA A 41 5.05 4.49 -5.55
C ALA A 41 5.00 5.40 -6.79
N GLY A 42 5.45 4.96 -7.98
CA GLY A 42 5.40 5.74 -9.20
C GLY A 42 6.03 7.12 -9.07
N SER A 43 5.22 8.18 -8.96
CA SER A 43 5.68 9.55 -8.69
C SER A 43 5.82 9.88 -7.19
N GLY A 44 5.42 8.99 -6.30
CA GLY A 44 5.33 9.21 -4.86
C GLY A 44 4.11 10.01 -4.43
N SER A 45 3.09 10.10 -5.28
CA SER A 45 1.94 11.00 -5.04
C SER A 45 1.15 10.66 -3.79
N LEU A 46 0.93 9.36 -3.49
CA LEU A 46 0.19 8.93 -2.30
C LEU A 46 1.02 9.11 -1.03
N GLY A 47 2.26 8.64 -1.02
CA GLY A 47 3.14 8.80 0.13
C GLY A 47 3.44 10.26 0.46
N LEU A 48 3.67 11.12 -0.55
CA LEU A 48 3.90 12.55 -0.32
C LEU A 48 2.64 13.29 0.16
N GLU A 49 1.45 12.87 -0.25
CA GLU A 49 0.20 13.39 0.31
C GLU A 49 0.06 12.97 1.77
N ALA A 50 0.37 11.70 2.11
CA ALA A 50 0.38 11.24 3.50
C ALA A 50 1.37 12.06 4.35
N TYR A 51 2.58 12.34 3.84
CA TYR A 51 3.55 13.21 4.48
C TYR A 51 2.96 14.61 4.76
N SER A 52 2.31 15.20 3.77
CA SER A 52 1.71 16.54 3.91
C SER A 52 0.55 16.59 4.91
N ARG A 53 -0.01 15.43 5.25
CA ARG A 53 -1.12 15.27 6.23
C ARG A 53 -0.64 14.79 7.61
N GLY A 54 0.67 14.76 7.84
CA GLY A 54 1.24 14.50 9.15
C GLY A 54 1.63 13.05 9.41
N ALA A 55 1.83 12.22 8.37
CA ALA A 55 2.47 10.94 8.55
C ALA A 55 3.87 11.13 9.15
N LYS A 56 4.19 10.33 10.18
CA LYS A 56 5.46 10.43 10.92
C LYS A 56 6.64 9.98 10.07
N ARG A 57 6.43 8.96 9.26
CA ARG A 57 7.47 8.35 8.43
C ARG A 57 6.86 7.83 7.14
N ILE A 58 7.59 8.01 6.04
CA ILE A 58 7.23 7.45 4.74
C ILE A 58 8.40 6.64 4.21
N VAL A 59 8.09 5.50 3.61
CA VAL A 59 9.01 4.72 2.78
C VAL A 59 8.37 4.52 1.42
N PHE A 60 9.15 4.70 0.36
CA PHE A 60 8.73 4.45 -1.01
C PHE A 60 9.44 3.24 -1.58
N ALA A 61 8.73 2.43 -2.35
CA ALA A 61 9.31 1.36 -3.15
C ALA A 61 8.70 1.34 -4.55
N ASP A 62 9.56 1.19 -5.55
CA ASP A 62 9.15 0.97 -6.95
C ASP A 62 10.23 0.16 -7.67
N ILE A 63 9.84 -0.66 -8.63
CA ILE A 63 10.78 -1.43 -9.46
C ILE A 63 11.45 -0.55 -10.52
N ASP A 64 10.77 0.51 -10.98
CA ASP A 64 11.28 1.40 -12.03
C ASP A 64 12.22 2.45 -11.42
N ARG A 65 13.48 2.42 -11.87
CA ARG A 65 14.50 3.40 -11.47
C ARG A 65 14.10 4.85 -11.82
N ARG A 66 13.38 5.08 -12.92
CA ARG A 66 12.93 6.42 -13.31
C ARG A 66 11.87 6.93 -12.33
N ALA A 67 10.99 6.04 -11.87
CA ALA A 67 10.02 6.35 -10.83
C ALA A 67 10.74 6.75 -9.55
N THR A 68 11.67 5.94 -9.06
CA THR A 68 12.40 6.22 -7.81
C THR A 68 13.26 7.49 -7.88
N GLU A 69 13.86 7.81 -9.02
CA GLU A 69 14.54 9.08 -9.23
C GLU A 69 13.56 10.27 -9.20
N THR A 70 12.35 10.10 -9.75
CA THR A 70 11.29 11.12 -9.69
C THR A 70 10.80 11.34 -8.26
N ILE A 71 10.59 10.26 -7.50
CA ILE A 71 10.24 10.33 -6.07
C ILE A 71 11.28 11.14 -5.31
N LYS A 72 12.57 10.84 -5.48
CA LYS A 72 13.67 11.57 -4.82
C LYS A 72 13.64 13.07 -5.12
N ARG A 73 13.40 13.45 -6.39
CA ARG A 73 13.26 14.86 -6.77
C ARG A 73 12.04 15.51 -6.12
N ASN A 74 10.91 14.80 -6.07
CA ASN A 74 9.69 15.28 -5.43
C ASN A 74 9.86 15.41 -3.92
N CYS A 75 10.50 14.45 -3.26
CA CYS A 75 10.87 14.52 -1.84
C CYS A 75 11.69 15.76 -1.53
N ASN A 76 12.75 16.01 -2.32
CA ASN A 76 13.60 17.21 -2.17
C ASN A 76 12.79 18.52 -2.32
N LYS A 77 11.86 18.57 -3.27
CA LYS A 77 10.99 19.76 -3.48
C LYS A 77 10.10 20.11 -2.30
N VAL A 78 9.65 19.08 -1.57
CA VAL A 78 8.73 19.27 -0.43
C VAL A 78 9.42 19.23 0.93
N GLY A 79 10.72 18.90 0.96
CA GLY A 79 11.51 18.76 2.19
C GLY A 79 11.17 17.46 2.95
N CYS A 80 10.80 16.40 2.23
CA CYS A 80 10.55 15.09 2.78
C CYS A 80 11.84 14.25 2.73
N ASP A 81 12.37 13.89 3.88
CA ASP A 81 13.51 12.95 3.98
C ASP A 81 12.96 11.54 4.17
N ALA A 82 12.81 10.80 3.06
CA ALA A 82 12.21 9.48 3.06
C ALA A 82 13.08 8.47 2.27
N PRO A 83 13.27 7.25 2.80
CA PRO A 83 13.89 6.15 2.06
C PRO A 83 13.13 5.83 0.78
N VAL A 84 13.88 5.60 -0.32
CA VAL A 84 13.33 5.22 -1.61
C VAL A 84 14.07 3.98 -2.11
N LEU A 85 13.38 2.85 -2.15
CA LEU A 85 13.92 1.57 -2.60
C LEU A 85 13.61 1.36 -4.09
N THR A 86 14.64 0.97 -4.85
CA THR A 86 14.47 0.51 -6.24
C THR A 86 14.54 -1.01 -6.24
N ALA A 87 13.39 -1.67 -6.09
CA ALA A 87 13.31 -3.14 -5.98
C ALA A 87 11.89 -3.63 -6.34
N PRO A 88 11.75 -4.91 -6.75
CA PRO A 88 10.46 -5.58 -6.78
C PRO A 88 9.80 -5.52 -5.40
N PHE A 89 8.47 -5.44 -5.35
CA PHE A 89 7.73 -5.26 -4.09
C PHE A 89 7.97 -6.38 -3.08
N GLU A 90 8.15 -7.64 -3.51
CA GLU A 90 8.49 -8.75 -2.62
C GLU A 90 9.86 -8.54 -1.95
N THR A 91 10.83 -8.12 -2.76
CA THR A 91 12.18 -7.80 -2.26
C THR A 91 12.15 -6.61 -1.32
N ALA A 92 11.40 -5.56 -1.68
CA ALA A 92 11.23 -4.39 -0.83
C ALA A 92 10.60 -4.79 0.52
N ALA A 93 9.50 -5.54 0.52
CA ALA A 93 8.87 -6.01 1.75
C ALA A 93 9.82 -6.85 2.63
N ALA A 94 10.65 -7.72 2.03
CA ALA A 94 11.61 -8.54 2.76
C ALA A 94 12.79 -7.72 3.35
N GLN A 95 13.25 -6.70 2.63
CA GLN A 95 14.41 -5.88 3.03
C GLN A 95 14.08 -4.81 4.09
N LEU A 96 12.83 -4.38 4.18
CA LEU A 96 12.41 -3.40 5.18
C LEU A 96 12.54 -3.98 6.58
N GLY A 97 13.22 -3.25 7.48
CA GLY A 97 13.44 -3.65 8.88
C GLY A 97 12.37 -3.15 9.85
N GLU A 98 11.29 -2.55 9.34
CA GLU A 98 10.25 -1.88 10.13
C GLU A 98 8.85 -2.31 9.72
N LYS A 99 7.87 -2.07 10.60
CA LYS A 99 6.45 -2.29 10.35
C LYS A 99 5.74 -0.98 10.04
N PHE A 100 4.61 -1.07 9.35
CA PHE A 100 3.84 0.06 8.88
C PHE A 100 2.41 0.02 9.42
N ASP A 101 1.85 1.21 9.63
CA ASP A 101 0.46 1.43 10.03
C ASP A 101 -0.45 1.58 8.82
N LEU A 102 0.10 2.08 7.70
CA LEU A 102 -0.63 2.29 6.46
C LEU A 102 0.23 1.91 5.25
N VAL A 103 -0.33 1.10 4.35
CA VAL A 103 0.35 0.69 3.12
C VAL A 103 -0.52 1.01 1.91
N PHE A 104 0.03 1.70 0.92
CA PHE A 104 -0.59 1.92 -0.39
C PHE A 104 -0.09 0.88 -1.38
N ILE A 105 -1.02 0.31 -2.15
CA ILE A 105 -0.80 -0.74 -3.16
C ILE A 105 -1.54 -0.33 -4.42
N ASP A 106 -0.83 0.30 -5.37
CA ASP A 106 -1.34 0.74 -6.67
C ASP A 106 -0.49 0.15 -7.81
N PRO A 107 -0.54 -1.18 -8.02
CA PRO A 107 0.25 -1.83 -9.05
C PRO A 107 -0.26 -1.49 -10.46
N PRO A 108 0.60 -1.58 -11.51
CA PRO A 108 0.13 -1.44 -12.88
C PRO A 108 -0.92 -2.50 -13.21
N TYR A 109 -2.01 -2.07 -13.85
CA TYR A 109 -3.17 -2.91 -14.19
C TYR A 109 -2.76 -4.19 -14.94
N LYS A 110 -3.41 -5.33 -14.60
CA LYS A 110 -3.40 -6.63 -15.30
C LYS A 110 -2.52 -7.75 -14.75
N GLN A 111 -2.19 -7.80 -13.48
CA GLN A 111 -1.60 -9.03 -12.94
C GLN A 111 -2.17 -9.28 -11.54
N ASN A 112 -2.18 -10.53 -11.10
CA ASN A 112 -2.59 -10.93 -9.74
C ASN A 112 -1.60 -10.40 -8.66
N LEU A 113 -1.24 -9.10 -8.81
CA LEU A 113 -0.23 -8.45 -7.99
C LEU A 113 -0.78 -8.08 -6.61
N TYR A 114 -2.08 -7.78 -6.52
CA TYR A 114 -2.71 -7.40 -5.24
C TYR A 114 -2.57 -8.50 -4.19
N TYR A 115 -2.96 -9.73 -4.53
CA TYR A 115 -2.82 -10.86 -3.61
C TYR A 115 -1.37 -11.09 -3.21
N ARG A 116 -0.45 -11.07 -4.18
CA ARG A 116 0.98 -11.27 -3.93
C ARG A 116 1.57 -10.16 -3.05
N ALA A 117 1.17 -8.90 -3.27
CA ALA A 117 1.63 -7.77 -2.47
C ALA A 117 1.11 -7.86 -1.02
N LEU A 118 -0.19 -8.12 -0.84
CA LEU A 118 -0.77 -8.33 0.48
C LEU A 118 -0.11 -9.50 1.21
N LYS A 119 0.09 -10.63 0.50
CA LYS A 119 0.77 -11.81 1.07
C LYS A 119 2.23 -11.50 1.43
N ALA A 120 2.98 -10.80 0.58
CA ALA A 120 4.37 -10.44 0.86
C ALA A 120 4.51 -9.57 2.12
N LEU A 121 3.58 -8.65 2.37
CA LEU A 121 3.56 -7.82 3.58
C LEU A 121 3.31 -8.65 4.84
N VAL A 122 2.39 -9.62 4.77
CA VAL A 122 2.10 -10.54 5.89
C VAL A 122 3.28 -11.47 6.15
N ASP A 123 3.77 -12.15 5.10
CA ASP A 123 4.86 -13.14 5.21
C ASP A 123 6.18 -12.50 5.70
N SER A 124 6.41 -11.23 5.37
CA SER A 124 7.59 -10.47 5.81
C SER A 124 7.40 -9.76 7.15
N ASP A 125 6.25 -9.90 7.80
CA ASP A 125 5.90 -9.23 9.07
C ASP A 125 6.08 -7.70 9.00
N ARG A 126 5.50 -7.07 7.96
CA ARG A 126 5.63 -5.62 7.71
C ARG A 126 4.44 -4.78 8.20
N LEU A 127 3.50 -5.38 8.90
CA LEU A 127 2.29 -4.71 9.36
C LEU A 127 2.24 -4.63 10.88
N ASN A 128 1.93 -3.45 11.41
CA ASN A 128 1.54 -3.30 12.81
C ASN A 128 0.14 -3.89 13.01
N ASP A 129 -0.19 -4.29 14.24
CA ASP A 129 -1.56 -4.68 14.56
C ASP A 129 -2.50 -3.49 14.34
N GLY A 130 -3.65 -3.73 13.70
CA GLY A 130 -4.57 -2.70 13.26
C GLY A 130 -4.17 -1.97 11.97
N ALA A 131 -3.02 -2.26 11.36
CA ALA A 131 -2.55 -1.62 10.13
C ALA A 131 -3.56 -1.72 8.99
N ILE A 132 -3.56 -0.71 8.13
CA ILE A 132 -4.43 -0.65 6.96
C ILE A 132 -3.61 -0.80 5.69
N ALA A 133 -3.99 -1.75 4.82
CA ALA A 133 -3.54 -1.80 3.45
C ALA A 133 -4.65 -1.31 2.51
N VAL A 134 -4.30 -0.41 1.60
CA VAL A 134 -5.22 0.20 0.62
C VAL A 134 -4.78 -0.19 -0.77
N CYS A 135 -5.64 -0.92 -1.48
CA CYS A 135 -5.42 -1.32 -2.87
C CYS A 135 -6.26 -0.44 -3.81
N GLU A 136 -5.60 0.28 -4.74
CA GLU A 136 -6.28 0.93 -5.86
C GLU A 136 -6.36 -0.06 -7.03
N HIS A 137 -7.56 -0.29 -7.58
CA HIS A 137 -7.77 -1.27 -8.64
C HIS A 137 -8.93 -0.91 -9.57
N SER A 138 -9.06 -1.63 -10.71
CA SER A 138 -10.23 -1.53 -11.55
C SER A 138 -11.48 -2.07 -10.81
N PRO A 139 -12.67 -1.48 -11.00
CA PRO A 139 -13.92 -2.06 -10.47
C PRO A 139 -14.23 -3.47 -10.99
N GLU A 140 -13.56 -3.90 -12.05
CA GLU A 140 -13.69 -5.24 -12.63
C GLU A 140 -12.81 -6.29 -11.93
N ASP A 141 -11.76 -5.83 -11.20
CA ASP A 141 -10.85 -6.69 -10.47
C ASP A 141 -11.51 -7.16 -9.16
N LYS A 142 -11.56 -8.47 -8.96
CA LYS A 142 -12.05 -9.07 -7.72
C LYS A 142 -10.88 -9.37 -6.79
N LEU A 143 -10.72 -8.57 -5.76
CA LEU A 143 -9.72 -8.80 -4.75
C LEU A 143 -10.26 -9.76 -3.66
N PRO A 144 -9.39 -10.62 -3.08
CA PRO A 144 -9.80 -11.56 -2.03
C PRO A 144 -10.31 -10.84 -0.79
N ASP A 145 -11.24 -11.44 -0.06
CA ASP A 145 -11.75 -10.88 1.19
C ASP A 145 -10.76 -11.03 2.35
N LYS A 146 -9.88 -12.04 2.29
CA LYS A 146 -8.85 -12.30 3.31
C LYS A 146 -7.52 -12.72 2.69
N VAL A 147 -6.41 -12.27 3.28
CA VAL A 147 -5.04 -12.70 2.96
C VAL A 147 -4.24 -12.76 4.26
N GLY A 148 -4.00 -13.95 4.80
CA GLY A 148 -3.40 -14.11 6.13
C GLY A 148 -4.24 -13.36 7.18
N GLY A 149 -3.59 -12.52 8.00
CA GLY A 149 -4.25 -11.67 9.00
C GLY A 149 -4.95 -10.43 8.45
N LEU A 150 -4.89 -10.18 7.11
CA LEU A 150 -5.57 -9.06 6.47
C LEU A 150 -7.00 -9.44 6.11
N SER A 151 -7.98 -8.67 6.59
CA SER A 151 -9.40 -8.80 6.26
C SER A 151 -9.92 -7.54 5.59
N LYS A 152 -10.57 -7.70 4.41
CA LYS A 152 -11.18 -6.59 3.70
C LYS A 152 -12.42 -6.11 4.46
N TYR A 153 -12.43 -4.85 4.90
CA TYR A 153 -13.52 -4.28 5.68
C TYR A 153 -14.32 -3.20 4.94
N ARG A 154 -13.77 -2.70 3.81
CA ARG A 154 -14.42 -1.64 3.04
C ARG A 154 -13.99 -1.69 1.58
N GLU A 155 -14.93 -1.35 0.70
CA GLU A 155 -14.66 -1.01 -0.69
C GLU A 155 -15.31 0.33 -1.03
N LYS A 156 -14.67 1.12 -1.88
CA LYS A 156 -15.20 2.40 -2.33
C LYS A 156 -14.83 2.67 -3.78
N LYS A 157 -15.83 2.79 -4.62
CA LYS A 157 -15.67 3.26 -6.00
C LYS A 157 -15.48 4.76 -6.01
N MET A 158 -14.44 5.23 -6.73
CA MET A 158 -14.09 6.62 -6.87
C MET A 158 -13.75 6.92 -8.33
N GLY A 159 -14.73 7.48 -9.07
CA GLY A 159 -14.58 7.71 -10.50
C GLY A 159 -14.43 6.41 -11.29
N LYS A 160 -13.27 6.24 -11.92
CA LYS A 160 -12.96 5.06 -12.75
C LYS A 160 -12.25 3.94 -11.99
N CYS A 161 -11.78 4.19 -10.78
CA CYS A 161 -11.10 3.21 -9.94
C CYS A 161 -11.92 2.83 -8.71
N GLN A 162 -11.53 1.76 -8.06
CA GLN A 162 -12.07 1.25 -6.82
C GLN A 162 -10.94 1.11 -5.81
N PHE A 163 -11.22 1.40 -4.55
CA PHE A 163 -10.29 1.19 -3.44
C PHE A 163 -10.84 0.11 -2.54
N SER A 164 -10.02 -0.90 -2.26
CA SER A 164 -10.26 -1.93 -1.25
C SER A 164 -9.36 -1.67 -0.05
N PHE A 165 -9.98 -1.65 1.14
CA PHE A 165 -9.31 -1.39 2.41
C PHE A 165 -9.28 -2.67 3.23
N TYR A 166 -8.08 -3.07 3.64
CA TYR A 166 -7.83 -4.24 4.49
C TYR A 166 -7.31 -3.78 5.84
N ARG A 167 -7.76 -4.45 6.91
CA ARG A 167 -7.21 -4.27 8.26
C ARG A 167 -6.46 -5.53 8.65
N PHE A 168 -5.29 -5.35 9.23
CA PHE A 168 -4.46 -6.44 9.73
C PHE A 168 -4.75 -6.69 11.20
N GLU A 169 -4.94 -7.97 11.56
CA GLU A 169 -5.10 -8.46 12.93
C GLU A 169 -4.10 -9.58 13.16
N SER A 170 -3.11 -9.34 14.02
CA SER A 170 -1.98 -10.26 14.25
C SER A 170 -2.42 -11.62 14.81
N GLY A 171 -3.51 -11.66 15.59
CA GLY A 171 -4.04 -12.91 16.17
C GLY A 171 -4.69 -13.87 15.17
N LEU A 172 -5.07 -13.41 13.98
CA LEU A 172 -5.72 -14.25 12.95
C LEU A 172 -4.72 -15.05 12.10
N CYS A 173 -3.43 -14.72 12.15
CA CYS A 173 -2.40 -15.47 11.41
C CYS A 173 -2.20 -16.90 11.94
N ASP A 174 -2.41 -17.14 13.24
CA ASP A 174 -2.17 -18.44 13.88
C ASP A 174 -3.29 -19.46 13.66
N GLU A 175 -4.53 -19.03 13.44
CA GLU A 175 -5.66 -19.95 13.27
C GLU A 175 -5.67 -20.60 11.89
N GLY A 176 -5.26 -19.88 10.84
CA GLY A 176 -5.16 -20.41 9.48
C GLY A 176 -4.11 -21.50 9.33
N LEU A 177 -2.94 -21.30 9.95
CA LEU A 177 -1.84 -22.28 9.90
C LEU A 177 -2.19 -23.55 10.69
N LYS A 178 -2.82 -23.42 11.86
CA LYS A 178 -3.25 -24.58 12.68
C LYS A 178 -4.29 -25.43 11.98
N LYS A 179 -5.20 -24.80 11.23
CA LYS A 179 -6.23 -25.50 10.48
C LYS A 179 -5.67 -26.23 9.26
N GLU A 180 -4.72 -25.65 8.53
CA GLU A 180 -4.05 -26.31 7.40
C GLU A 180 -3.17 -27.48 7.83
N ILE A 181 -2.56 -27.42 9.03
CA ILE A 181 -1.77 -28.51 9.60
C ILE A 181 -2.71 -29.64 10.05
N SER A 182 -3.80 -29.32 10.76
CA SER A 182 -4.81 -30.30 11.20
C SER A 182 -5.48 -31.01 10.02
N ASP A 183 -5.85 -30.29 8.96
CA ASP A 183 -6.47 -30.84 7.75
C ASP A 183 -5.50 -31.71 6.91
N ARG A 184 -4.18 -31.57 7.10
CA ARG A 184 -3.18 -32.43 6.47
C ARG A 184 -2.94 -33.72 7.28
N GLU A 185 -2.91 -33.65 8.60
CA GLU A 185 -2.75 -34.79 9.49
C GLU A 185 -3.95 -35.73 9.40
N GLU A 186 -5.19 -35.20 9.26
CA GLU A 186 -6.40 -36.04 9.08
C GLU A 186 -6.51 -36.71 7.70
N LYS A 187 -5.69 -36.32 6.71
CA LYS A 187 -5.69 -36.97 5.37
C LYS A 187 -4.58 -38.02 5.19
N GLU A 188 -3.67 -38.11 6.14
CA GLU A 188 -2.57 -39.14 6.14
C GLU A 188 -2.83 -40.30 7.07
N GLU A 189 -3.97 -40.34 7.80
CA GLU A 189 -4.52 -41.51 8.49
C GLU A 189 -5.61 -42.21 7.62
#